data_6e5dea61d2ae2eb1d229d86cd34daa84
#
_entry.id   6e5dea61d2ae2eb1d229d86cd34daa84
#
_cell.length_a   1.000
_cell.length_b   1.000
_cell.length_c   1.000
_cell.angle_alpha   90.00
_cell.angle_beta   90.00
_cell.angle_gamma   90.00
#
_symmetry.space_group_name_H-M   'P 1'
#
loop_
_entity.id
_entity.type
_entity.pdbx_description
1 polymer ?
#
loop_
_entity_poly.entity_id
_entity_poly.type
_entity_poly.pdbx_seq_one_letter_code
_entity_poly.pdbx_strand_id
1 'polypeptide(L)'
;LLTASARSRDSLLCVGLDPRGESPEALRADCLRLIAATAPYAAAFKPNYAFFEAFGAEGVAALRDVIAAVPEGILVILDAKRGDIAETSEASARGLFDTLGAHAVTVSPYMGGESLRPFWDRPDRGIFALCKTSNPGAGEFQEVALEGGGALFEEVARRAAHWSPHDNVGLVVGSTYPEAIARARALAPEAWFLVPGIGAQGGDLERSVDAGLRPDGLGMLINASRSIANAAEPGAEARRLRDAINAARAATRRKSAAATPLSALARDLIETQCVRFGAFTLKSGAISPIYLDLRRLVTYPAVLRRVAQAYAHVLRGLHFDRLAGIPYAALPIATAISLEAGWPLIYPRREAKEYGTRATIEGEFKPGETVAVIDDLVTTGDSKIETIQKLEGAGLKARDIVVLIDRGQGAAAILAASGYALHSVVTLPALLDEWLRTGAISAAQRADVLAFLTQ
;
A
#
# COMPACT_ATOMS: atom_id res chain seq x y z
N LEU A 1 -6.33 -2.10 -19.44
CA LEU A 1 -6.05 -3.36 -20.16
C LEU A 1 -5.60 -4.46 -19.21
N LEU A 2 -4.47 -4.30 -18.45
CA LEU A 2 -3.90 -5.34 -17.60
C LEU A 2 -4.88 -5.84 -16.52
N THR A 3 -5.55 -4.92 -15.81
CA THR A 3 -6.58 -5.25 -14.81
C THR A 3 -7.75 -6.04 -15.44
N ALA A 4 -8.16 -5.69 -16.64
CA ALA A 4 -9.23 -6.39 -17.37
C ALA A 4 -8.80 -7.81 -17.75
N SER A 5 -7.60 -7.97 -18.32
CA SER A 5 -7.04 -9.28 -18.66
C SER A 5 -6.92 -10.20 -17.43
N ALA A 6 -6.33 -9.69 -16.34
CA ALA A 6 -6.15 -10.47 -15.11
C ALA A 6 -7.49 -10.92 -14.49
N ARG A 7 -8.52 -10.06 -14.54
CA ARG A 7 -9.87 -10.40 -14.02
C ARG A 7 -10.62 -11.37 -14.91
N SER A 8 -10.67 -11.12 -16.22
CA SER A 8 -11.44 -11.95 -17.15
C SER A 8 -10.89 -13.38 -17.27
N ARG A 9 -9.59 -13.55 -17.04
CA ARG A 9 -8.90 -14.84 -17.11
C ARG A 9 -8.67 -15.49 -15.75
N ASP A 10 -9.03 -14.79 -14.67
CA ASP A 10 -8.70 -15.16 -13.29
C ASP A 10 -7.25 -15.66 -13.17
N SER A 11 -6.31 -14.83 -13.64
CA SER A 11 -4.91 -15.19 -13.73
C SER A 11 -4.00 -13.98 -13.46
N LEU A 12 -2.90 -14.22 -12.74
CA LEU A 12 -1.76 -13.33 -12.63
C LEU A 12 -0.50 -13.91 -13.29
N LEU A 13 -0.65 -14.98 -14.08
CA LEU A 13 0.46 -15.63 -14.77
C LEU A 13 0.86 -14.82 -15.99
N CYS A 14 2.15 -14.47 -16.07
CA CYS A 14 2.82 -13.96 -17.27
C CYS A 14 3.71 -15.05 -17.85
N VAL A 15 3.42 -15.50 -19.08
CA VAL A 15 4.23 -16.51 -19.75
C VAL A 15 5.34 -15.85 -20.52
N GLY A 16 6.60 -16.13 -20.14
CA GLY A 16 7.77 -15.64 -20.85
C GLY A 16 8.02 -16.42 -22.12
N LEU A 17 8.25 -15.72 -23.21
CA LEU A 17 8.62 -16.26 -24.51
C LEU A 17 10.11 -15.95 -24.77
N ASP A 18 10.96 -16.86 -24.28
CA ASP A 18 12.43 -16.78 -24.38
C ASP A 18 12.94 -17.93 -25.27
N PRO A 19 12.65 -17.90 -26.59
CA PRO A 19 12.94 -19.00 -27.51
C PRO A 19 14.44 -19.21 -27.69
N ARG A 20 14.84 -20.44 -28.00
CA ARG A 20 16.25 -20.84 -28.18
C ARG A 20 16.43 -21.67 -29.47
N GLY A 21 16.07 -21.09 -30.57
CA GLY A 21 16.25 -21.70 -31.89
C GLY A 21 17.49 -21.14 -32.60
N GLU A 22 17.86 -21.82 -33.68
CA GLU A 22 19.02 -21.44 -34.55
C GLU A 22 18.60 -20.59 -35.77
N SER A 23 17.29 -20.31 -35.92
CA SER A 23 16.76 -19.45 -36.97
C SER A 23 15.54 -18.65 -36.52
N PRO A 24 15.21 -17.53 -37.18
CA PRO A 24 13.98 -16.75 -36.90
C PRO A 24 12.70 -17.59 -36.99
N GLU A 25 12.62 -18.52 -37.95
CA GLU A 25 11.49 -19.41 -38.16
C GLU A 25 11.34 -20.37 -36.97
N ALA A 26 12.43 -20.92 -36.44
CA ALA A 26 12.46 -21.79 -35.29
C ALA A 26 12.00 -21.04 -34.02
N LEU A 27 12.49 -19.80 -33.81
CA LEU A 27 12.05 -18.93 -32.69
C LEU A 27 10.55 -18.68 -32.77
N ARG A 28 10.06 -18.31 -33.95
CA ARG A 28 8.66 -18.04 -34.23
C ARG A 28 7.80 -19.30 -33.94
N ALA A 29 8.16 -20.43 -34.49
CA ALA A 29 7.42 -21.68 -34.32
C ALA A 29 7.33 -22.09 -32.83
N ASP A 30 8.41 -21.97 -32.09
CA ASP A 30 8.45 -22.30 -30.66
C ASP A 30 7.55 -21.38 -29.85
N CYS A 31 7.59 -20.07 -30.11
CA CYS A 31 6.70 -19.12 -29.45
C CYS A 31 5.22 -19.35 -29.78
N LEU A 32 4.88 -19.64 -31.06
CA LEU A 32 3.49 -19.92 -31.45
C LEU A 32 2.96 -21.17 -30.77
N ARG A 33 3.77 -22.23 -30.66
CA ARG A 33 3.45 -23.45 -29.93
C ARG A 33 3.16 -23.14 -28.45
N LEU A 34 4.00 -22.36 -27.79
CA LEU A 34 3.83 -21.96 -26.39
C LEU A 34 2.58 -21.09 -26.21
N ILE A 35 2.33 -20.11 -27.09
CA ILE A 35 1.13 -19.28 -27.05
C ILE A 35 -0.12 -20.15 -27.16
N ALA A 36 -0.19 -21.04 -28.15
CA ALA A 36 -1.34 -21.93 -28.36
C ALA A 36 -1.63 -22.81 -27.13
N ALA A 37 -0.57 -23.36 -26.51
CA ALA A 37 -0.71 -24.25 -25.35
C ALA A 37 -1.11 -23.49 -24.04
N THR A 38 -0.68 -22.23 -23.88
CA THR A 38 -0.74 -21.55 -22.58
C THR A 38 -1.69 -20.36 -22.52
N ALA A 39 -2.22 -19.88 -23.65
CA ALA A 39 -3.14 -18.76 -23.72
C ALA A 39 -4.37 -18.86 -22.81
N PRO A 40 -4.98 -20.05 -22.58
CA PRO A 40 -6.12 -20.16 -21.65
C PRO A 40 -5.78 -19.80 -20.18
N TYR A 41 -4.50 -19.84 -19.82
CA TYR A 41 -4.03 -19.67 -18.44
C TYR A 41 -3.25 -18.37 -18.20
N ALA A 42 -2.86 -17.66 -19.26
CA ALA A 42 -2.01 -16.48 -19.21
C ALA A 42 -2.81 -15.19 -19.12
N ALA A 43 -2.44 -14.29 -18.20
CA ALA A 43 -2.89 -12.89 -18.19
C ALA A 43 -2.04 -12.03 -19.14
N ALA A 44 -0.80 -12.43 -19.38
CA ALA A 44 0.11 -11.73 -20.27
C ALA A 44 1.14 -12.70 -20.88
N PHE A 45 1.66 -12.32 -22.06
CA PHE A 45 2.87 -12.90 -22.65
C PHE A 45 4.01 -11.90 -22.63
N LYS A 46 5.22 -12.38 -22.39
CA LYS A 46 6.41 -11.52 -22.33
C LYS A 46 7.51 -12.07 -23.24
N PRO A 47 7.48 -11.75 -24.55
CA PRO A 47 8.61 -12.01 -25.43
C PRO A 47 9.82 -11.17 -25.01
N ASN A 48 11.01 -11.77 -25.11
CA ASN A 48 12.26 -11.08 -24.84
C ASN A 48 12.90 -10.65 -26.17
N TYR A 49 13.01 -9.34 -26.37
CA TYR A 49 13.47 -8.73 -27.60
C TYR A 49 14.85 -9.23 -28.04
N ALA A 50 15.77 -9.39 -27.07
CA ALA A 50 17.17 -9.74 -27.38
C ALA A 50 17.33 -11.08 -28.12
N PHE A 51 16.47 -12.07 -27.88
CA PHE A 51 16.57 -13.35 -28.61
C PHE A 51 16.22 -13.22 -30.11
N PHE A 52 15.35 -12.29 -30.44
CA PHE A 52 14.98 -12.01 -31.84
C PHE A 52 15.92 -11.02 -32.47
N GLU A 53 16.34 -9.98 -31.74
CA GLU A 53 17.32 -8.96 -32.25
C GLU A 53 18.62 -9.60 -32.68
N ALA A 54 19.04 -10.70 -32.06
CA ALA A 54 20.25 -11.45 -32.45
C ALA A 54 20.23 -11.95 -33.89
N PHE A 55 19.05 -12.04 -34.54
CA PHE A 55 18.87 -12.43 -35.93
C PHE A 55 18.58 -11.25 -36.89
N GLY A 56 18.85 -10.02 -36.44
CA GLY A 56 18.67 -8.82 -37.25
C GLY A 56 17.22 -8.59 -37.70
N ALA A 57 17.06 -8.13 -38.93
CA ALA A 57 15.77 -7.74 -39.49
C ALA A 57 14.76 -8.91 -39.55
N GLU A 58 15.21 -10.10 -39.89
CA GLU A 58 14.36 -11.30 -39.96
C GLU A 58 13.88 -11.75 -38.57
N GLY A 59 14.75 -11.66 -37.56
CA GLY A 59 14.36 -11.92 -36.19
C GLY A 59 13.32 -10.93 -35.66
N VAL A 60 13.47 -9.63 -35.97
CA VAL A 60 12.49 -8.61 -35.63
C VAL A 60 11.15 -8.84 -36.34
N ALA A 61 11.16 -9.29 -37.58
CA ALA A 61 9.95 -9.68 -38.32
C ALA A 61 9.25 -10.88 -37.64
N ALA A 62 10.02 -11.91 -37.27
CA ALA A 62 9.49 -13.06 -36.52
C ALA A 62 8.85 -12.64 -35.16
N LEU A 63 9.48 -11.70 -34.45
CA LEU A 63 8.91 -11.13 -33.22
C LEU A 63 7.56 -10.45 -33.44
N ARG A 64 7.43 -9.67 -34.50
CA ARG A 64 6.17 -9.02 -34.89
C ARG A 64 5.07 -10.06 -35.11
N ASP A 65 5.39 -11.15 -35.84
CA ASP A 65 4.43 -12.24 -36.04
C ASP A 65 4.05 -12.93 -34.74
N VAL A 66 4.98 -13.12 -33.80
CA VAL A 66 4.73 -13.70 -32.49
C VAL A 66 3.78 -12.79 -31.68
N ILE A 67 4.02 -11.47 -31.68
CA ILE A 67 3.17 -10.51 -30.98
C ILE A 67 1.75 -10.51 -31.57
N ALA A 68 1.63 -10.51 -32.90
CA ALA A 68 0.35 -10.53 -33.61
C ALA A 68 -0.44 -11.83 -33.40
N ALA A 69 0.23 -12.93 -33.05
CA ALA A 69 -0.41 -14.22 -32.80
C ALA A 69 -0.97 -14.37 -31.36
N VAL A 70 -0.70 -13.42 -30.46
CA VAL A 70 -1.28 -13.45 -29.11
C VAL A 70 -2.76 -13.14 -29.20
N PRO A 71 -3.63 -13.99 -28.62
CA PRO A 71 -5.08 -13.79 -28.68
C PRO A 71 -5.49 -12.45 -28.09
N GLU A 72 -6.52 -11.85 -28.69
CA GLU A 72 -7.10 -10.60 -28.20
C GLU A 72 -7.50 -10.68 -26.70
N GLY A 73 -7.30 -9.59 -25.98
CA GLY A 73 -7.55 -9.49 -24.54
C GLY A 73 -6.44 -10.05 -23.65
N ILE A 74 -5.34 -10.60 -24.22
CA ILE A 74 -4.13 -10.93 -23.47
C ILE A 74 -3.07 -9.88 -23.76
N LEU A 75 -2.42 -9.37 -22.70
CA LEU A 75 -1.37 -8.38 -22.87
C LEU A 75 -0.08 -8.98 -23.43
N VAL A 76 0.60 -8.17 -24.24
CA VAL A 76 2.00 -8.42 -24.63
C VAL A 76 2.88 -7.37 -23.94
N ILE A 77 3.82 -7.85 -23.13
CA ILE A 77 4.85 -7.05 -22.48
C ILE A 77 6.16 -7.34 -23.19
N LEU A 78 6.68 -6.40 -23.95
CA LEU A 78 7.94 -6.61 -24.64
C LEU A 78 9.12 -6.32 -23.70
N ASP A 79 9.89 -7.35 -23.39
CA ASP A 79 11.06 -7.26 -22.51
C ASP A 79 12.26 -6.70 -23.30
N ALA A 80 12.34 -5.36 -23.41
CA ALA A 80 13.29 -4.64 -24.23
C ALA A 80 14.28 -3.78 -23.43
N LYS A 81 13.97 -3.47 -22.17
CA LYS A 81 14.80 -2.69 -21.23
C LYS A 81 15.36 -1.40 -21.81
N ARG A 82 14.52 -0.65 -22.55
CA ARG A 82 14.91 0.62 -23.19
C ARG A 82 15.06 1.75 -22.17
N GLY A 83 15.84 2.74 -22.51
CA GLY A 83 16.09 3.96 -21.77
C GLY A 83 17.19 4.73 -22.45
N ASP A 84 16.86 5.93 -22.97
CA ASP A 84 17.76 6.80 -23.70
C ASP A 84 17.23 8.25 -23.60
N ILE A 85 17.96 9.22 -24.13
CA ILE A 85 17.53 10.61 -24.21
C ILE A 85 16.26 10.77 -25.07
N ALA A 86 15.51 11.86 -24.84
CA ALA A 86 14.14 12.08 -25.29
C ALA A 86 13.83 11.64 -26.75
N GLU A 87 14.59 12.10 -27.75
CA GLU A 87 14.34 11.80 -29.18
C GLU A 87 14.55 10.31 -29.50
N THR A 88 15.58 9.70 -28.93
CA THR A 88 15.88 8.27 -29.10
C THR A 88 14.82 7.41 -28.40
N SER A 89 14.37 7.83 -27.24
CA SER A 89 13.26 7.19 -26.53
C SER A 89 11.95 7.28 -27.31
N GLU A 90 11.66 8.41 -27.96
CA GLU A 90 10.47 8.55 -28.84
C GLU A 90 10.54 7.61 -30.03
N ALA A 91 11.70 7.52 -30.68
CA ALA A 91 11.90 6.58 -31.80
C ALA A 91 11.74 5.12 -31.34
N SER A 92 12.26 4.79 -30.17
CA SER A 92 12.11 3.47 -29.53
C SER A 92 10.64 3.18 -29.19
N ALA A 93 9.93 4.12 -28.60
CA ALA A 93 8.52 3.97 -28.24
C ALA A 93 7.65 3.71 -29.48
N ARG A 94 7.83 4.47 -30.55
CA ARG A 94 7.16 4.22 -31.84
C ARG A 94 7.46 2.82 -32.39
N GLY A 95 8.72 2.41 -32.38
CA GLY A 95 9.11 1.08 -32.87
C GLY A 95 8.46 -0.05 -32.09
N LEU A 96 8.47 0.05 -30.76
CA LEU A 96 7.94 -1.01 -29.87
C LEU A 96 6.43 -1.05 -29.81
N PHE A 97 5.78 0.12 -29.74
CA PHE A 97 4.32 0.20 -29.61
C PHE A 97 3.58 0.21 -30.94
N ASP A 98 4.01 1.09 -31.88
CA ASP A 98 3.23 1.34 -33.07
C ASP A 98 3.62 0.34 -34.22
N THR A 99 4.91 -0.06 -34.30
CA THR A 99 5.38 -0.98 -35.34
C THR A 99 5.25 -2.46 -34.90
N LEU A 100 5.69 -2.78 -33.68
CA LEU A 100 5.64 -4.17 -33.18
C LEU A 100 4.31 -4.49 -32.46
N GLY A 101 3.53 -3.52 -32.04
CA GLY A 101 2.23 -3.74 -31.43
C GLY A 101 2.27 -4.17 -29.97
N ALA A 102 3.36 -3.94 -29.23
CA ALA A 102 3.42 -4.23 -27.80
C ALA A 102 2.42 -3.39 -27.01
N HIS A 103 1.80 -3.97 -25.99
CA HIS A 103 0.92 -3.24 -25.07
C HIS A 103 1.67 -2.57 -23.92
N ALA A 104 2.78 -3.19 -23.50
CA ALA A 104 3.70 -2.63 -22.51
C ALA A 104 5.14 -3.01 -22.84
N VAL A 105 6.09 -2.26 -22.25
CA VAL A 105 7.53 -2.52 -22.44
C VAL A 105 8.27 -2.42 -21.11
N THR A 106 9.38 -3.16 -20.98
CA THR A 106 10.30 -2.95 -19.86
C THR A 106 11.28 -1.84 -20.20
N VAL A 107 11.58 -0.99 -19.21
CA VAL A 107 12.46 0.19 -19.38
C VAL A 107 13.48 0.27 -18.24
N SER A 108 14.64 0.89 -18.52
CA SER A 108 15.66 1.18 -17.52
C SER A 108 15.54 2.61 -17.02
N PRO A 109 15.40 2.83 -15.70
CA PRO A 109 15.23 4.17 -15.13
C PRO A 109 16.55 4.92 -14.92
N TYR A 110 17.68 4.34 -15.26
CA TYR A 110 19.00 4.85 -14.91
C TYR A 110 19.29 6.27 -15.45
N MET A 111 18.70 6.64 -16.59
CA MET A 111 18.82 7.98 -17.17
C MET A 111 17.76 8.97 -16.65
N GLY A 112 16.96 8.59 -15.65
CA GLY A 112 15.93 9.44 -15.06
C GLY A 112 14.55 9.32 -15.69
N GLY A 113 13.54 9.87 -15.02
CA GLY A 113 12.14 9.75 -15.43
C GLY A 113 11.83 10.43 -16.75
N GLU A 114 12.38 11.62 -16.97
CA GLU A 114 12.12 12.40 -18.19
C GLU A 114 12.50 11.63 -19.46
N SER A 115 13.58 10.83 -19.41
CA SER A 115 14.02 10.00 -20.53
C SER A 115 13.01 8.91 -20.93
N LEU A 116 12.16 8.52 -20.01
CA LEU A 116 11.12 7.50 -20.18
C LEU A 116 9.75 8.08 -20.55
N ARG A 117 9.61 9.40 -20.51
CA ARG A 117 8.36 10.10 -20.79
C ARG A 117 7.70 9.68 -22.11
N PRO A 118 8.40 9.52 -23.23
CA PRO A 118 7.82 9.07 -24.50
C PRO A 118 7.09 7.72 -24.42
N PHE A 119 7.43 6.89 -23.46
CA PHE A 119 6.78 5.60 -23.26
C PHE A 119 5.50 5.70 -22.43
N TRP A 120 5.45 6.52 -21.37
CA TRP A 120 4.26 6.59 -20.51
C TRP A 120 3.26 7.69 -20.88
N ASP A 121 3.63 8.70 -21.67
CA ASP A 121 2.69 9.74 -22.16
C ASP A 121 1.63 9.16 -23.15
N ARG A 122 1.62 7.85 -23.33
CA ARG A 122 0.65 7.07 -24.12
C ARG A 122 -0.35 6.38 -23.19
N PRO A 123 -1.58 6.92 -23.00
CA PRO A 123 -2.52 6.43 -22.00
C PRO A 123 -2.97 4.97 -22.22
N ASP A 124 -2.91 4.49 -23.45
CA ASP A 124 -3.28 3.13 -23.86
C ASP A 124 -2.10 2.14 -23.81
N ARG A 125 -0.91 2.58 -23.41
CA ARG A 125 0.30 1.77 -23.29
C ARG A 125 0.83 1.78 -21.86
N GLY A 126 1.65 0.78 -21.50
CA GLY A 126 2.25 0.70 -20.17
C GLY A 126 3.76 0.51 -20.21
N ILE A 127 4.40 0.81 -19.09
CA ILE A 127 5.81 0.49 -18.88
C ILE A 127 6.01 -0.30 -17.59
N PHE A 128 7.08 -1.10 -17.57
CA PHE A 128 7.60 -1.70 -16.36
C PHE A 128 9.05 -1.25 -16.16
N ALA A 129 9.27 -0.33 -15.22
CA ALA A 129 10.61 0.16 -14.92
C ALA A 129 11.39 -0.86 -14.07
N LEU A 130 12.66 -1.11 -14.43
CA LEU A 130 13.53 -1.94 -13.60
C LEU A 130 13.71 -1.29 -12.23
N CYS A 131 13.35 -2.02 -11.17
CA CYS A 131 13.44 -1.55 -9.80
C CYS A 131 14.37 -2.42 -8.97
N LYS A 132 13.97 -3.67 -8.66
CA LYS A 132 14.84 -4.66 -8.02
C LYS A 132 14.83 -5.94 -8.83
N THR A 133 15.94 -6.23 -9.48
CA THR A 133 16.06 -7.38 -10.38
C THR A 133 16.59 -8.62 -9.66
N SER A 134 16.38 -9.81 -10.24
CA SER A 134 16.71 -11.10 -9.61
C SER A 134 18.12 -11.61 -9.91
N ASN A 135 18.91 -10.91 -10.71
CA ASN A 135 20.28 -11.32 -11.07
C ASN A 135 21.25 -11.11 -9.88
N PRO A 136 22.31 -11.92 -9.77
CA PRO A 136 23.26 -11.84 -8.64
C PRO A 136 23.93 -10.48 -8.46
N GLY A 137 24.22 -9.76 -9.54
CA GLY A 137 24.85 -8.43 -9.51
C GLY A 137 23.89 -7.28 -9.17
N ALA A 138 22.61 -7.55 -8.93
CA ALA A 138 21.62 -6.50 -8.67
C ALA A 138 21.96 -5.62 -7.45
N GLY A 139 22.62 -6.19 -6.43
CA GLY A 139 23.01 -5.46 -5.23
C GLY A 139 24.06 -4.37 -5.47
N GLU A 140 24.85 -4.46 -6.53
CA GLU A 140 25.95 -3.51 -6.83
C GLU A 140 25.44 -2.06 -6.96
N PHE A 141 24.28 -1.87 -7.57
CA PHE A 141 23.66 -0.55 -7.74
C PHE A 141 22.35 -0.43 -6.98
N GLN A 142 21.47 -1.42 -7.08
CA GLN A 142 20.09 -1.30 -6.60
C GLN A 142 20.00 -1.26 -5.08
N GLU A 143 20.99 -1.78 -4.35
CA GLU A 143 21.05 -1.78 -2.88
C GLU A 143 21.98 -0.70 -2.32
N VAL A 144 22.50 0.19 -3.14
CA VAL A 144 23.29 1.34 -2.67
C VAL A 144 22.44 2.16 -1.69
N ALA A 145 22.98 2.37 -0.50
CA ALA A 145 22.34 3.16 0.54
C ALA A 145 22.36 4.66 0.18
N LEU A 146 21.26 5.34 0.39
CA LEU A 146 21.11 6.78 0.14
C LEU A 146 21.28 7.58 1.43
N GLU A 147 21.81 8.79 1.38
CA GLU A 147 22.00 9.69 2.55
C GLU A 147 20.70 9.95 3.31
N GLY A 148 19.55 10.04 2.61
CA GLY A 148 18.22 10.19 3.22
C GLY A 148 17.63 8.90 3.81
N GLY A 149 18.39 7.80 3.84
CA GLY A 149 17.93 6.47 4.22
C GLY A 149 17.28 5.71 3.07
N GLY A 150 17.23 4.38 3.20
CA GLY A 150 16.74 3.48 2.16
C GLY A 150 17.80 3.12 1.12
N ALA A 151 17.40 2.36 0.10
CA ALA A 151 18.24 1.90 -0.99
C ALA A 151 17.80 2.51 -2.33
N LEU A 152 18.68 2.50 -3.34
CA LEU A 152 18.40 3.08 -4.66
C LEU A 152 17.12 2.50 -5.29
N PHE A 153 16.88 1.20 -5.17
CA PHE A 153 15.64 0.60 -5.72
C PHE A 153 14.37 1.16 -5.09
N GLU A 154 14.42 1.55 -3.81
CA GLU A 154 13.28 2.17 -3.12
C GLU A 154 13.01 3.57 -3.65
N GLU A 155 14.05 4.32 -3.96
CA GLU A 155 13.91 5.63 -4.59
C GLU A 155 13.33 5.52 -5.99
N VAL A 156 13.75 4.51 -6.77
CA VAL A 156 13.12 4.19 -8.05
C VAL A 156 11.64 3.88 -7.88
N ALA A 157 11.27 3.05 -6.92
CA ALA A 157 9.88 2.71 -6.65
C ALA A 157 9.04 3.95 -6.29
N ARG A 158 9.56 4.80 -5.40
CA ARG A 158 8.90 6.03 -4.96
C ARG A 158 8.69 7.01 -6.12
N ARG A 159 9.71 7.24 -6.95
CA ARG A 159 9.61 8.16 -8.09
C ARG A 159 8.68 7.62 -9.17
N ALA A 160 8.84 6.36 -9.53
CA ALA A 160 8.05 5.73 -10.59
C ALA A 160 6.54 5.76 -10.30
N ALA A 161 6.14 5.66 -9.03
CA ALA A 161 4.74 5.79 -8.61
C ALA A 161 4.10 7.15 -8.96
N HIS A 162 4.90 8.17 -9.29
CA HIS A 162 4.43 9.53 -9.57
C HIS A 162 4.83 10.04 -10.97
N TRP A 163 5.42 9.21 -11.84
CA TRP A 163 5.88 9.66 -13.14
C TRP A 163 4.76 9.97 -14.13
N SER A 164 3.70 9.17 -14.10
CA SER A 164 2.60 9.30 -15.06
C SER A 164 1.28 9.62 -14.40
N PRO A 165 0.46 10.51 -14.99
CA PRO A 165 -0.91 10.73 -14.54
C PRO A 165 -1.89 9.65 -15.03
N HIS A 166 -1.43 8.67 -15.81
CA HIS A 166 -2.28 7.66 -16.48
C HIS A 166 -2.30 6.30 -15.78
N ASP A 167 -1.68 6.16 -14.59
CA ASP A 167 -1.57 4.89 -13.85
C ASP A 167 -1.00 3.72 -14.68
N ASN A 168 -0.12 4.03 -15.63
CA ASN A 168 0.44 3.08 -16.60
C ASN A 168 1.91 2.73 -16.37
N VAL A 169 2.45 3.08 -15.20
CA VAL A 169 3.81 2.76 -14.78
C VAL A 169 3.80 1.63 -13.76
N GLY A 170 4.38 0.51 -14.15
CA GLY A 170 4.65 -0.64 -13.28
C GLY A 170 6.16 -0.77 -12.98
N LEU A 171 6.48 -1.74 -12.13
CA LEU A 171 7.85 -2.01 -11.69
C LEU A 171 8.24 -3.46 -11.98
N VAL A 172 9.51 -3.70 -12.33
CA VAL A 172 10.09 -5.05 -12.34
C VAL A 172 10.72 -5.29 -10.95
N VAL A 173 10.16 -6.25 -10.20
CA VAL A 173 10.66 -6.62 -8.87
C VAL A 173 10.79 -8.13 -8.78
N GLY A 174 12.02 -8.64 -8.67
CA GLY A 174 12.30 -10.08 -8.67
C GLY A 174 11.78 -10.81 -7.43
N SER A 175 11.36 -12.05 -7.61
CA SER A 175 10.82 -12.92 -6.54
C SER A 175 11.86 -13.47 -5.56
N THR A 176 13.15 -13.29 -5.85
CA THR A 176 14.24 -13.81 -5.01
C THR A 176 14.27 -13.16 -3.62
N TYR A 177 13.72 -11.96 -3.51
CA TYR A 177 13.74 -11.14 -2.28
C TYR A 177 12.32 -10.66 -1.93
N PRO A 178 11.47 -11.46 -1.26
CA PRO A 178 10.13 -11.04 -0.86
C PRO A 178 10.10 -9.75 -0.04
N GLU A 179 11.13 -9.51 0.76
CA GLU A 179 11.30 -8.29 1.56
C GLU A 179 11.44 -7.04 0.68
N ALA A 180 12.13 -7.15 -0.46
CA ALA A 180 12.23 -6.05 -1.42
C ALA A 180 10.89 -5.80 -2.13
N ILE A 181 10.11 -6.85 -2.40
CA ILE A 181 8.74 -6.73 -2.93
C ILE A 181 7.87 -5.94 -1.93
N ALA A 182 7.91 -6.29 -0.64
CA ALA A 182 7.14 -5.58 0.40
C ALA A 182 7.54 -4.11 0.51
N ARG A 183 8.85 -3.80 0.49
CA ARG A 183 9.37 -2.43 0.54
C ARG A 183 8.95 -1.63 -0.70
N ALA A 184 9.06 -2.20 -1.90
CA ALA A 184 8.60 -1.57 -3.13
C ALA A 184 7.08 -1.34 -3.12
N ARG A 185 6.28 -2.30 -2.61
CA ARG A 185 4.82 -2.17 -2.50
C ARG A 185 4.41 -1.05 -1.56
N ALA A 186 5.09 -0.88 -0.44
CA ALA A 186 4.84 0.22 0.49
C ALA A 186 5.06 1.60 -0.14
N LEU A 187 6.00 1.72 -1.09
CA LEU A 187 6.35 2.97 -1.78
C LEU A 187 5.56 3.20 -3.08
N ALA A 188 5.06 2.14 -3.70
CA ALA A 188 4.26 2.18 -4.92
C ALA A 188 2.99 1.31 -4.76
N PRO A 189 2.03 1.74 -3.89
CA PRO A 189 0.91 0.89 -3.46
C PRO A 189 -0.02 0.48 -4.61
N GLU A 190 -0.18 1.30 -5.64
CA GLU A 190 -1.09 1.04 -6.77
C GLU A 190 -0.39 0.44 -8.00
N ALA A 191 0.95 0.47 -8.06
CA ALA A 191 1.69 0.01 -9.23
C ALA A 191 1.52 -1.51 -9.47
N TRP A 192 1.53 -1.90 -10.75
CA TRP A 192 1.67 -3.30 -11.12
C TRP A 192 3.13 -3.73 -11.03
N PHE A 193 3.38 -4.91 -10.45
CA PHE A 193 4.71 -5.50 -10.39
C PHE A 193 4.82 -6.66 -11.38
N LEU A 194 5.82 -6.61 -12.26
CA LEU A 194 6.27 -7.74 -13.04
C LEU A 194 7.32 -8.47 -12.20
N VAL A 195 7.03 -9.71 -11.82
CA VAL A 195 7.80 -10.48 -10.84
C VAL A 195 8.45 -11.69 -11.52
N PRO A 196 9.66 -11.55 -12.05
CA PRO A 196 10.42 -12.67 -12.59
C PRO A 196 11.09 -13.50 -11.47
N GLY A 197 11.43 -14.77 -11.79
CA GLY A 197 12.28 -15.60 -10.95
C GLY A 197 11.57 -16.70 -10.16
N ILE A 198 10.26 -16.82 -10.25
CA ILE A 198 9.52 -17.92 -9.61
C ILE A 198 9.89 -19.24 -10.26
N GLY A 199 10.19 -20.26 -9.43
CA GLY A 199 10.54 -21.61 -9.83
C GLY A 199 12.00 -21.77 -10.24
N ALA A 200 12.37 -21.35 -11.42
CA ALA A 200 13.71 -21.59 -11.99
C ALA A 200 14.86 -20.88 -11.26
N GLN A 201 14.58 -19.84 -10.49
CA GLN A 201 15.59 -19.06 -9.74
C GLN A 201 15.40 -19.17 -8.21
N GLY A 202 14.59 -20.14 -7.73
CA GLY A 202 14.40 -20.38 -6.30
C GLY A 202 13.50 -19.38 -5.57
N GLY A 203 12.74 -18.54 -6.30
CA GLY A 203 11.79 -17.61 -5.69
C GLY A 203 10.62 -18.34 -5.03
N ASP A 204 10.28 -17.92 -3.80
CA ASP A 204 9.14 -18.41 -3.04
C ASP A 204 7.85 -17.71 -3.53
N LEU A 205 6.97 -18.48 -4.17
CA LEU A 205 5.73 -17.98 -4.73
C LEU A 205 4.81 -17.40 -3.64
N GLU A 206 4.59 -18.14 -2.56
CA GLU A 206 3.64 -17.74 -1.53
C GLU A 206 4.10 -16.47 -0.81
N ARG A 207 5.37 -16.41 -0.42
CA ARG A 207 5.95 -15.24 0.22
C ARG A 207 5.98 -14.03 -0.72
N SER A 208 6.28 -14.24 -2.01
CA SER A 208 6.27 -13.16 -3.00
C SER A 208 4.87 -12.58 -3.21
N VAL A 209 3.85 -13.45 -3.31
CA VAL A 209 2.45 -13.03 -3.46
C VAL A 209 1.97 -12.33 -2.19
N ASP A 210 2.29 -12.87 -1.00
CA ASP A 210 1.93 -12.26 0.29
C ASP A 210 2.53 -10.85 0.45
N ALA A 211 3.79 -10.67 0.00
CA ALA A 211 4.51 -9.40 0.09
C ALA A 211 4.05 -8.33 -0.91
N GLY A 212 3.57 -8.75 -2.10
CA GLY A 212 3.34 -7.81 -3.21
C GLY A 212 1.91 -7.66 -3.67
N LEU A 213 0.97 -8.49 -3.19
CA LEU A 213 -0.42 -8.43 -3.62
C LEU A 213 -1.10 -7.14 -3.12
N ARG A 214 -1.85 -6.48 -3.98
CA ARG A 214 -2.71 -5.36 -3.56
C ARG A 214 -3.97 -5.86 -2.83
N PRO A 215 -4.64 -5.00 -2.04
CA PRO A 215 -5.88 -5.37 -1.33
C PRO A 215 -7.01 -5.88 -2.26
N ASP A 216 -7.06 -5.41 -3.52
CA ASP A 216 -8.02 -5.86 -4.53
C ASP A 216 -7.70 -7.27 -5.07
N GLY A 217 -6.60 -7.87 -4.63
CA GLY A 217 -6.13 -9.18 -5.06
C GLY A 217 -5.44 -9.17 -6.43
N LEU A 218 -4.98 -8.02 -6.89
CA LEU A 218 -4.26 -7.79 -8.14
C LEU A 218 -2.89 -7.14 -7.88
N GLY A 219 -2.33 -6.48 -8.88
CA GLY A 219 -1.11 -5.68 -8.75
C GLY A 219 0.18 -6.45 -8.96
N MET A 220 0.11 -7.72 -9.33
CA MET A 220 1.28 -8.56 -9.64
C MET A 220 1.07 -9.34 -10.94
N LEU A 221 2.14 -9.51 -11.69
CA LEU A 221 2.28 -10.49 -12.76
C LEU A 221 3.46 -11.40 -12.45
N ILE A 222 3.19 -12.65 -12.19
CA ILE A 222 4.19 -13.66 -11.90
C ILE A 222 4.73 -14.23 -13.21
N ASN A 223 5.97 -13.88 -13.54
CA ASN A 223 6.56 -14.31 -14.81
C ASN A 223 7.27 -15.66 -14.70
N ALA A 224 6.83 -16.60 -15.51
CA ALA A 224 7.43 -17.93 -15.68
C ALA A 224 7.78 -18.15 -17.16
N SER A 225 9.03 -18.55 -17.46
CA SER A 225 9.52 -18.84 -18.80
C SER A 225 9.99 -20.29 -18.91
N ARG A 226 11.20 -20.57 -18.40
CA ARG A 226 11.88 -21.87 -18.57
C ARG A 226 11.09 -23.05 -17.97
N SER A 227 10.42 -22.86 -16.85
CA SER A 227 9.60 -23.93 -16.25
C SER A 227 8.45 -24.37 -17.15
N ILE A 228 7.85 -23.44 -17.90
CA ILE A 228 6.79 -23.72 -18.85
C ILE A 228 7.36 -24.25 -20.16
N ALA A 229 8.35 -23.55 -20.73
CA ALA A 229 8.90 -23.89 -22.05
C ALA A 229 9.55 -25.29 -22.09
N ASN A 230 10.21 -25.70 -20.98
CA ASN A 230 10.90 -26.99 -20.87
C ASN A 230 10.00 -28.11 -20.31
N ALA A 231 8.74 -27.84 -19.97
CA ALA A 231 7.83 -28.88 -19.53
C ALA A 231 7.44 -29.81 -20.71
N ALA A 232 7.23 -31.09 -20.40
CA ALA A 232 6.74 -32.04 -21.40
C ALA A 232 5.38 -31.60 -21.99
N GLU A 233 4.52 -31.03 -21.12
CA GLU A 233 3.21 -30.47 -21.45
C GLU A 233 3.11 -29.00 -20.96
N PRO A 234 3.55 -28.02 -21.79
CA PRO A 234 3.57 -26.61 -21.39
C PRO A 234 2.23 -26.05 -20.92
N GLY A 235 1.12 -26.51 -21.53
CA GLY A 235 -0.24 -26.11 -21.11
C GLY A 235 -0.61 -26.61 -19.73
N ALA A 236 -0.25 -27.85 -19.38
CA ALA A 236 -0.48 -28.42 -18.06
C ALA A 236 0.35 -27.68 -16.99
N GLU A 237 1.60 -27.35 -17.29
CA GLU A 237 2.46 -26.58 -16.38
C GLU A 237 1.96 -25.13 -16.17
N ALA A 238 1.54 -24.46 -17.24
CA ALA A 238 0.94 -23.13 -17.14
C ALA A 238 -0.35 -23.14 -16.28
N ARG A 239 -1.19 -24.14 -16.46
CA ARG A 239 -2.37 -24.35 -15.61
C ARG A 239 -1.99 -24.54 -14.15
N ARG A 240 -1.04 -25.44 -13.88
CA ARG A 240 -0.56 -25.73 -12.52
C ARG A 240 -0.04 -24.45 -11.84
N LEU A 241 0.75 -23.65 -12.54
CA LEU A 241 1.28 -22.39 -12.02
C LEU A 241 0.18 -21.37 -11.79
N ARG A 242 -0.75 -21.18 -12.73
CA ARG A 242 -1.90 -20.29 -12.56
C ARG A 242 -2.71 -20.69 -11.31
N ASP A 243 -2.97 -21.98 -11.12
CA ASP A 243 -3.73 -22.49 -9.97
C ASP A 243 -2.97 -22.27 -8.65
N ALA A 244 -1.65 -22.49 -8.64
CA ALA A 244 -0.80 -22.23 -7.48
C ALA A 244 -0.77 -20.73 -7.13
N ILE A 245 -0.67 -19.84 -8.13
CA ILE A 245 -0.74 -18.38 -7.93
C ILE A 245 -2.09 -17.99 -7.33
N ASN A 246 -3.19 -18.54 -7.85
CA ASN A 246 -4.52 -18.25 -7.35
C ASN A 246 -4.74 -18.79 -5.93
N ALA A 247 -4.17 -19.94 -5.58
CA ALA A 247 -4.19 -20.46 -4.22
C ALA A 247 -3.46 -19.54 -3.24
N ALA A 248 -2.25 -19.09 -3.59
CA ALA A 248 -1.49 -18.12 -2.80
C ALA A 248 -2.24 -16.79 -2.65
N ARG A 249 -2.81 -16.27 -3.76
CA ARG A 249 -3.65 -15.06 -3.79
C ARG A 249 -4.87 -15.18 -2.86
N ALA A 250 -5.56 -16.31 -2.88
CA ALA A 250 -6.71 -16.58 -2.00
C ALA A 250 -6.29 -16.69 -0.53
N ALA A 251 -5.12 -17.28 -0.23
CA ALA A 251 -4.57 -17.36 1.12
C ALA A 251 -4.22 -15.98 1.68
N THR A 252 -3.52 -15.14 0.90
CA THR A 252 -3.20 -13.75 1.26
C THR A 252 -4.46 -12.93 1.50
N ARG A 253 -5.48 -13.05 0.63
CA ARG A 253 -6.77 -12.36 0.82
C ARG A 253 -7.50 -12.81 2.08
N ARG A 254 -7.46 -14.11 2.41
CA ARG A 254 -8.03 -14.61 3.68
C ARG A 254 -7.30 -14.05 4.89
N LYS A 255 -5.96 -14.01 4.87
CA LYS A 255 -5.16 -13.38 5.94
C LYS A 255 -5.53 -11.89 6.09
N SER A 256 -5.63 -11.16 4.98
CA SER A 256 -6.02 -9.75 4.98
C SER A 256 -7.46 -9.53 5.44
N ALA A 257 -8.40 -10.39 5.06
CA ALA A 257 -9.80 -10.33 5.50
C ALA A 257 -9.97 -10.75 6.98
N ALA A 258 -9.11 -11.63 7.49
CA ALA A 258 -9.05 -11.96 8.91
C ALA A 258 -8.40 -10.85 9.77
N ALA A 259 -7.62 -9.97 9.15
CA ALA A 259 -7.13 -8.74 9.76
C ALA A 259 -8.26 -7.70 9.75
N THR A 260 -9.08 -7.72 10.81
CA THR A 260 -10.10 -6.68 11.00
C THR A 260 -9.44 -5.30 11.11
N PRO A 261 -10.15 -4.19 10.87
CA PRO A 261 -9.65 -2.84 11.18
C PRO A 261 -9.09 -2.74 12.60
N LEU A 262 -9.68 -3.47 13.56
CA LEU A 262 -9.20 -3.61 14.92
C LEU A 262 -7.82 -4.30 14.99
N SER A 263 -7.63 -5.41 14.27
CA SER A 263 -6.34 -6.13 14.25
C SER A 263 -5.21 -5.28 13.67
N ALA A 264 -5.49 -4.52 12.62
CA ALA A 264 -4.52 -3.60 12.02
C ALA A 264 -4.15 -2.48 13.00
N LEU A 265 -5.14 -1.83 13.62
CA LEU A 265 -4.92 -0.79 14.61
C LEU A 265 -4.16 -1.31 15.84
N ALA A 266 -4.54 -2.48 16.36
CA ALA A 266 -3.90 -3.10 17.51
C ALA A 266 -2.41 -3.38 17.24
N ARG A 267 -2.08 -3.92 16.07
CA ARG A 267 -0.69 -4.14 15.65
C ARG A 267 0.07 -2.82 15.54
N ASP A 268 -0.48 -1.84 14.82
CA ASP A 268 0.15 -0.54 14.61
C ASP A 268 0.50 0.14 15.94
N LEU A 269 -0.38 0.09 16.94
CA LEU A 269 -0.16 0.70 18.26
C LEU A 269 1.02 0.08 19.03
N ILE A 270 1.26 -1.23 18.87
CA ILE A 270 2.43 -1.91 19.47
C ILE A 270 3.71 -1.62 18.67
N GLU A 271 3.68 -1.79 17.35
CA GLU A 271 4.85 -1.60 16.49
C GLU A 271 5.40 -0.17 16.57
N THR A 272 4.54 0.83 16.70
CA THR A 272 4.92 2.23 16.90
C THR A 272 5.29 2.55 18.34
N GLN A 273 5.17 1.58 19.25
CA GLN A 273 5.35 1.77 20.70
C GLN A 273 4.42 2.87 21.29
N CYS A 274 3.30 3.14 20.65
CA CYS A 274 2.24 3.97 21.23
C CYS A 274 1.61 3.28 22.45
N VAL A 275 1.68 1.96 22.49
CA VAL A 275 1.29 1.13 23.63
C VAL A 275 2.48 0.29 24.07
N ARG A 276 2.76 0.31 25.36
CA ARG A 276 3.83 -0.48 25.99
C ARG A 276 3.33 -1.15 27.24
N PHE A 277 3.75 -2.40 27.47
CA PHE A 277 3.44 -3.18 28.66
C PHE A 277 4.66 -3.21 29.60
N GLY A 278 4.47 -3.09 30.90
CA GLY A 278 5.51 -3.05 31.91
C GLY A 278 5.07 -2.29 33.14
N ALA A 279 5.97 -1.97 34.06
CA ALA A 279 5.68 -1.18 35.25
C ALA A 279 5.98 0.31 34.97
N PHE A 280 4.95 1.16 34.95
CA PHE A 280 5.08 2.60 34.70
C PHE A 280 4.51 3.40 35.87
N THR A 281 5.34 4.25 36.48
CA THR A 281 4.88 5.15 37.56
C THR A 281 4.08 6.30 36.97
N LEU A 282 2.82 6.44 37.36
CA LEU A 282 1.93 7.52 36.97
C LEU A 282 2.18 8.79 37.84
N LYS A 283 1.64 9.94 37.41
CA LYS A 283 1.70 11.20 38.18
C LYS A 283 1.09 11.06 39.58
N SER A 284 0.14 10.17 39.77
CA SER A 284 -0.47 9.85 41.07
C SER A 284 0.41 9.01 41.98
N GLY A 285 1.57 8.52 41.51
CA GLY A 285 2.41 7.56 42.19
C GLY A 285 2.02 6.09 41.99
N ALA A 286 0.85 5.80 41.43
CA ALA A 286 0.41 4.42 41.16
C ALA A 286 1.27 3.78 40.04
N ILE A 287 1.49 2.47 40.12
CA ILE A 287 2.19 1.70 39.09
C ILE A 287 1.17 1.12 38.12
N SER A 288 1.25 1.58 36.87
CA SER A 288 0.41 1.07 35.77
C SER A 288 1.13 -0.05 35.02
N PRO A 289 0.46 -1.19 34.71
CA PRO A 289 1.03 -2.27 33.89
C PRO A 289 1.04 -1.95 32.39
N ILE A 290 0.48 -0.80 31.98
CA ILE A 290 0.38 -0.35 30.60
C ILE A 290 0.64 1.15 30.51
N TYR A 291 1.32 1.57 29.42
CA TYR A 291 1.53 2.98 29.09
C TYR A 291 1.05 3.27 27.67
N LEU A 292 0.18 4.30 27.56
CA LEU A 292 -0.39 4.76 26.30
C LEU A 292 0.20 6.14 25.96
N ASP A 293 0.89 6.26 24.82
CA ASP A 293 1.45 7.51 24.32
C ASP A 293 1.14 7.69 22.82
N LEU A 294 -0.06 8.15 22.54
CA LEU A 294 -0.56 8.35 21.18
C LEU A 294 0.07 9.57 20.48
N ARG A 295 0.80 10.43 21.20
CA ARG A 295 1.57 11.54 20.62
C ARG A 295 2.64 11.06 19.66
N ARG A 296 3.12 9.83 19.81
CA ARG A 296 4.09 9.19 18.91
C ARG A 296 3.56 8.98 17.50
N LEU A 297 2.25 8.95 17.29
CA LEU A 297 1.62 8.75 15.98
C LEU A 297 2.10 9.76 14.93
N VAL A 298 2.48 10.98 15.32
CA VAL A 298 3.01 12.02 14.42
C VAL A 298 4.26 11.58 13.66
N THR A 299 5.02 10.65 14.22
CA THR A 299 6.27 10.14 13.63
C THR A 299 6.02 9.07 12.55
N TYR A 300 4.78 8.56 12.47
CA TYR A 300 4.40 7.45 11.59
C TYR A 300 3.24 7.84 10.65
N PRO A 301 3.50 8.58 9.55
CA PRO A 301 2.44 9.14 8.70
C PRO A 301 1.44 8.11 8.16
N ALA A 302 1.90 6.92 7.79
CA ALA A 302 1.02 5.86 7.29
C ALA A 302 0.08 5.32 8.38
N VAL A 303 0.55 5.21 9.63
CA VAL A 303 -0.28 4.81 10.78
C VAL A 303 -1.26 5.92 11.14
N LEU A 304 -0.78 7.16 11.19
CA LEU A 304 -1.62 8.33 11.47
C LEU A 304 -2.77 8.45 10.46
N ARG A 305 -2.51 8.17 9.17
CA ARG A 305 -3.57 8.14 8.14
C ARG A 305 -4.61 7.05 8.43
N ARG A 306 -4.21 5.82 8.78
CA ARG A 306 -5.16 4.76 9.14
C ARG A 306 -5.97 5.10 10.39
N VAL A 307 -5.34 5.72 11.37
CA VAL A 307 -6.03 6.27 12.55
C VAL A 307 -7.07 7.31 12.13
N ALA A 308 -6.71 8.26 11.26
CA ALA A 308 -7.64 9.26 10.75
C ALA A 308 -8.83 8.64 10.01
N GLN A 309 -8.59 7.59 9.20
CA GLN A 309 -9.66 6.83 8.52
C GLN A 309 -10.59 6.14 9.51
N ALA A 310 -10.06 5.58 10.60
CA ALA A 310 -10.85 4.95 11.64
C ALA A 310 -11.74 5.96 12.37
N TYR A 311 -11.22 7.16 12.69
CA TYR A 311 -12.05 8.26 13.22
C TYR A 311 -13.11 8.71 12.22
N ALA A 312 -12.75 8.87 10.94
CA ALA A 312 -13.68 9.29 9.91
C ALA A 312 -14.85 8.30 9.75
N HIS A 313 -14.61 7.01 9.98
CA HIS A 313 -15.69 6.00 9.97
C HIS A 313 -16.72 6.27 11.07
N VAL A 314 -16.30 6.59 12.29
CA VAL A 314 -17.18 6.94 13.41
C VAL A 314 -17.89 8.28 13.13
N LEU A 315 -17.13 9.29 12.72
CA LEU A 315 -17.61 10.65 12.49
C LEU A 315 -18.66 10.75 11.38
N ARG A 316 -18.62 9.90 10.34
CA ARG A 316 -19.64 9.87 9.28
C ARG A 316 -21.05 9.57 9.79
N GLY A 317 -21.19 8.97 10.95
CA GLY A 317 -22.47 8.72 11.62
C GLY A 317 -22.98 9.88 12.47
N LEU A 318 -22.22 10.98 12.58
CA LEU A 318 -22.54 12.12 13.43
C LEU A 318 -22.89 13.37 12.61
N HIS A 319 -23.57 14.32 13.24
CA HIS A 319 -23.95 15.58 12.62
C HIS A 319 -23.20 16.74 13.26
N PHE A 320 -22.28 17.33 12.54
CA PHE A 320 -21.46 18.47 12.97
C PHE A 320 -21.06 19.35 11.78
N ASP A 321 -20.75 20.60 12.04
CA ASP A 321 -20.27 21.55 11.05
C ASP A 321 -18.74 21.56 10.99
N ARG A 322 -18.07 21.30 12.12
CA ARG A 322 -16.59 21.38 12.25
C ARG A 322 -16.06 20.34 13.23
N LEU A 323 -14.79 20.00 13.06
CA LEU A 323 -14.00 19.28 14.06
C LEU A 323 -13.43 20.29 15.07
N ALA A 324 -13.33 19.89 16.34
CA ALA A 324 -12.65 20.66 17.38
C ALA A 324 -11.59 19.79 18.07
N GLY A 325 -10.30 20.01 17.75
CA GLY A 325 -9.20 19.22 18.30
C GLY A 325 -8.77 19.69 19.70
N ILE A 326 -8.64 18.79 20.66
CA ILE A 326 -8.14 19.12 22.02
C ILE A 326 -6.59 19.24 21.98
N PRO A 327 -5.99 20.36 22.45
CA PRO A 327 -4.55 20.49 22.56
C PRO A 327 -3.96 19.57 23.65
N TYR A 328 -2.77 18.91 23.46
CA TYR A 328 -1.95 19.00 22.23
C TYR A 328 -1.98 17.67 21.44
N ALA A 329 -2.20 16.52 22.10
CA ALA A 329 -2.06 15.19 21.51
C ALA A 329 -3.03 14.95 20.35
N ALA A 330 -4.25 15.47 20.45
CA ALA A 330 -5.25 15.28 19.43
C ALA A 330 -5.11 16.20 18.21
N LEU A 331 -4.33 17.29 18.26
CA LEU A 331 -4.22 18.21 17.12
C LEU A 331 -3.68 17.56 15.85
N PRO A 332 -2.56 16.81 15.88
CA PRO A 332 -2.10 16.07 14.70
C PRO A 332 -3.13 15.06 14.18
N ILE A 333 -3.83 14.37 15.07
CA ILE A 333 -4.89 13.42 14.72
C ILE A 333 -6.04 14.16 14.04
N ALA A 334 -6.55 15.23 14.64
CA ALA A 334 -7.64 16.04 14.10
C ALA A 334 -7.27 16.68 12.75
N THR A 335 -6.01 17.12 12.59
CA THR A 335 -5.49 17.61 11.31
C THR A 335 -5.49 16.51 10.25
N ALA A 336 -5.04 15.33 10.59
CA ALA A 336 -5.06 14.19 9.67
C ALA A 336 -6.49 13.80 9.28
N ILE A 337 -7.45 13.82 10.22
CA ILE A 337 -8.88 13.56 9.96
C ILE A 337 -9.44 14.64 9.01
N SER A 338 -9.14 15.93 9.28
CA SER A 338 -9.57 17.05 8.44
C SER A 338 -9.10 16.90 7.01
N LEU A 339 -7.83 16.55 6.79
CA LEU A 339 -7.25 16.32 5.46
C LEU A 339 -7.84 15.10 4.75
N GLU A 340 -8.07 14.01 5.49
CA GLU A 340 -8.59 12.75 4.93
C GLU A 340 -10.07 12.85 4.53
N ALA A 341 -10.88 13.59 5.30
CA ALA A 341 -12.33 13.64 5.14
C ALA A 341 -12.86 14.98 4.59
N GLY A 342 -12.00 16.00 4.47
CA GLY A 342 -12.38 17.33 3.98
C GLY A 342 -13.20 18.15 4.97
N TRP A 343 -13.21 17.81 6.27
CA TRP A 343 -13.97 18.55 7.28
C TRP A 343 -13.16 19.73 7.86
N PRO A 344 -13.75 20.93 8.01
CA PRO A 344 -13.07 22.05 8.64
C PRO A 344 -12.68 21.77 10.09
N LEU A 345 -11.51 22.25 10.51
CA LEU A 345 -10.95 22.05 11.84
C LEU A 345 -10.75 23.39 12.55
N ILE A 346 -11.17 23.43 13.82
CA ILE A 346 -10.84 24.49 14.78
C ILE A 346 -10.20 23.86 16.03
N TYR A 347 -9.56 24.66 16.88
CA TYR A 347 -9.09 24.17 18.15
C TYR A 347 -9.01 25.29 19.21
N PRO A 348 -9.38 25.02 20.47
CA PRO A 348 -9.21 25.95 21.56
C PRO A 348 -7.74 26.04 21.94
N ARG A 349 -7.28 27.24 22.31
CA ARG A 349 -5.95 27.44 22.88
C ARG A 349 -5.92 26.94 24.32
N ARG A 350 -4.78 26.39 24.71
CA ARG A 350 -4.56 26.03 26.11
C ARG A 350 -4.38 27.26 26.99
N GLU A 351 -3.66 28.27 26.47
CA GLU A 351 -3.34 29.53 27.16
C GLU A 351 -3.96 30.72 26.40
N ALA A 352 -4.56 31.63 27.12
CA ALA A 352 -5.10 32.87 26.56
C ALA A 352 -3.94 33.77 26.05
N LYS A 353 -4.11 34.38 24.88
CA LYS A 353 -3.18 35.39 24.40
C LYS A 353 -3.32 36.66 25.23
N GLU A 354 -2.21 37.14 25.77
CA GLU A 354 -2.18 38.46 26.47
C GLU A 354 -2.19 39.65 25.48
N TYR A 355 -1.84 39.41 24.19
CA TYR A 355 -1.73 40.42 23.15
C TYR A 355 -2.49 40.00 21.87
N GLY A 356 -3.00 40.99 21.11
CA GLY A 356 -3.69 40.80 19.83
C GLY A 356 -5.18 40.59 19.97
N THR A 357 -5.78 39.73 19.11
CA THR A 357 -7.24 39.51 18.98
C THR A 357 -7.90 38.82 20.18
N ARG A 358 -7.15 38.45 21.23
CA ARG A 358 -7.61 37.68 22.41
C ARG A 358 -8.44 36.42 22.04
N ALA A 359 -8.22 35.90 20.82
CA ALA A 359 -8.95 34.73 20.36
C ALA A 359 -8.60 33.53 21.24
N THR A 360 -9.60 32.89 21.80
CA THR A 360 -9.49 31.67 22.62
C THR A 360 -9.56 30.42 21.77
N ILE A 361 -10.04 30.54 20.52
CA ILE A 361 -10.17 29.45 19.54
C ILE A 361 -9.47 29.87 18.25
N GLU A 362 -8.73 28.97 17.64
CA GLU A 362 -8.08 29.14 16.35
C GLU A 362 -8.93 28.50 15.24
N GLY A 363 -8.93 29.12 14.08
CA GLY A 363 -9.74 28.78 12.93
C GLY A 363 -11.00 29.64 12.83
N GLU A 364 -11.66 29.59 11.69
CA GLU A 364 -12.88 30.35 11.42
C GLU A 364 -14.11 29.51 11.81
N PHE A 365 -15.09 30.11 12.50
CA PHE A 365 -16.36 29.49 12.86
C PHE A 365 -17.47 30.55 12.99
N LYS A 366 -18.70 30.09 13.02
CA LYS A 366 -19.88 30.95 13.27
C LYS A 366 -20.57 30.52 14.58
N PRO A 367 -21.05 31.47 15.39
CA PRO A 367 -21.87 31.15 16.54
C PRO A 367 -23.08 30.31 16.14
N GLY A 368 -23.36 29.29 16.95
CA GLY A 368 -24.44 28.32 16.71
C GLY A 368 -24.03 27.08 15.92
N GLU A 369 -22.83 27.05 15.30
CA GLU A 369 -22.31 25.82 14.66
C GLU A 369 -22.07 24.71 15.67
N THR A 370 -22.30 23.48 15.23
CA THR A 370 -22.06 22.25 16.04
C THR A 370 -20.68 21.70 15.76
N VAL A 371 -19.97 21.28 16.82
CA VAL A 371 -18.63 20.73 16.71
C VAL A 371 -18.57 19.29 17.23
N ALA A 372 -17.82 18.42 16.50
CA ALA A 372 -17.39 17.13 17.02
C ALA A 372 -16.01 17.30 17.68
N VAL A 373 -15.93 17.02 18.96
CA VAL A 373 -14.70 17.19 19.75
C VAL A 373 -13.81 15.96 19.57
N ILE A 374 -12.56 16.18 19.16
CA ILE A 374 -11.58 15.11 18.89
C ILE A 374 -10.53 15.10 19.98
N ASP A 375 -10.33 13.92 20.60
CA ASP A 375 -9.20 13.71 21.52
C ASP A 375 -8.54 12.34 21.25
N ASP A 376 -7.37 12.09 21.81
CA ASP A 376 -6.60 10.86 21.61
C ASP A 376 -7.12 9.70 22.47
N LEU A 377 -7.35 9.93 23.76
CA LEU A 377 -7.85 8.92 24.70
C LEU A 377 -8.72 9.55 25.79
N VAL A 378 -9.55 8.73 26.42
CA VAL A 378 -10.34 9.16 27.59
C VAL A 378 -10.14 8.21 28.76
N THR A 379 -10.07 8.80 29.97
CA THR A 379 -10.03 8.11 31.27
C THR A 379 -11.32 8.39 32.05
N THR A 380 -11.46 9.59 32.64
CA THR A 380 -12.65 10.04 33.39
C THR A 380 -13.47 11.10 32.63
N GLY A 381 -12.85 11.83 31.72
CA GLY A 381 -13.54 12.84 30.89
C GLY A 381 -13.44 14.28 31.38
N ASP A 382 -12.94 14.57 32.57
CA ASP A 382 -12.93 15.92 33.15
C ASP A 382 -12.24 16.99 32.29
N SER A 383 -11.06 16.64 31.71
CA SER A 383 -10.34 17.53 30.82
C SER A 383 -11.08 17.86 29.51
N LYS A 384 -12.02 17.00 29.10
CA LYS A 384 -12.88 17.21 27.93
C LYS A 384 -13.94 18.23 28.23
N ILE A 385 -14.56 18.14 29.41
CA ILE A 385 -15.60 19.10 29.86
C ILE A 385 -15.04 20.52 29.91
N GLU A 386 -13.84 20.72 30.47
CA GLU A 386 -13.19 22.05 30.47
C GLU A 386 -13.00 22.61 29.06
N THR A 387 -12.56 21.76 28.12
CA THR A 387 -12.38 22.17 26.73
C THR A 387 -13.70 22.52 26.05
N ILE A 388 -14.73 21.70 26.27
CA ILE A 388 -16.07 21.93 25.73
C ILE A 388 -16.65 23.24 26.25
N GLN A 389 -16.50 23.56 27.52
CA GLN A 389 -16.95 24.84 28.11
C GLN A 389 -16.32 26.05 27.43
N LYS A 390 -15.04 25.94 27.00
CA LYS A 390 -14.38 27.02 26.23
C LYS A 390 -15.00 27.17 24.84
N LEU A 391 -15.36 26.07 24.16
CA LEU A 391 -16.04 26.09 22.86
C LEU A 391 -17.45 26.66 22.97
N GLU A 392 -18.21 26.25 23.97
CA GLU A 392 -19.57 26.71 24.24
C GLU A 392 -19.58 28.20 24.65
N GLY A 393 -18.59 28.62 25.45
CA GLY A 393 -18.39 30.03 25.80
C GLY A 393 -18.12 30.94 24.60
N ALA A 394 -17.66 30.38 23.48
CA ALA A 394 -17.50 31.08 22.22
C ALA A 394 -18.75 31.00 21.31
N GLY A 395 -19.86 30.39 21.77
CA GLY A 395 -21.10 30.28 21.04
C GLY A 395 -21.24 29.04 20.17
N LEU A 396 -20.32 28.08 20.28
CA LEU A 396 -20.39 26.79 19.57
C LEU A 396 -21.27 25.79 20.36
N LYS A 397 -21.71 24.72 19.71
CA LYS A 397 -22.48 23.63 20.32
C LYS A 397 -21.65 22.35 20.25
N ALA A 398 -21.21 21.81 21.39
CA ALA A 398 -20.55 20.51 21.46
C ALA A 398 -21.54 19.46 21.96
N ARG A 399 -21.68 18.36 21.23
CA ARG A 399 -22.55 17.23 21.60
C ARG A 399 -21.78 15.92 21.64
N ASP A 400 -20.88 15.73 20.69
CA ASP A 400 -20.20 14.48 20.42
C ASP A 400 -18.71 14.63 20.67
N ILE A 401 -18.16 13.68 21.42
CA ILE A 401 -16.72 13.56 21.70
C ILE A 401 -16.26 12.25 21.07
N VAL A 402 -15.25 12.29 20.23
CA VAL A 402 -14.69 11.11 19.56
C VAL A 402 -13.24 10.93 19.99
N VAL A 403 -12.90 9.74 20.49
CA VAL A 403 -11.55 9.36 20.92
C VAL A 403 -11.04 8.12 20.19
N LEU A 404 -9.72 7.96 20.09
CA LEU A 404 -9.15 6.72 19.56
C LEU A 404 -9.40 5.58 20.55
N ILE A 405 -9.03 5.78 21.83
CA ILE A 405 -9.11 4.74 22.85
C ILE A 405 -9.97 5.22 24.02
N ASP A 406 -11.06 4.49 24.30
CA ASP A 406 -11.72 4.54 25.59
C ASP A 406 -11.07 3.52 26.52
N ARG A 407 -10.56 3.98 27.66
CA ARG A 407 -9.93 3.10 28.66
C ARG A 407 -10.92 2.21 29.43
N GLY A 408 -12.23 2.48 29.32
CA GLY A 408 -13.26 1.70 30.01
C GLY A 408 -13.41 2.02 31.50
N GLN A 409 -13.03 3.22 31.93
CA GLN A 409 -13.07 3.66 33.35
C GLN A 409 -14.27 4.57 33.64
N GLY A 410 -15.39 4.40 32.95
CA GLY A 410 -16.66 5.07 33.22
C GLY A 410 -16.85 6.44 32.58
N ALA A 411 -15.93 6.90 31.73
CA ALA A 411 -16.01 8.21 31.08
C ALA A 411 -17.33 8.46 30.34
N ALA A 412 -17.90 7.43 29.70
CA ALA A 412 -19.14 7.55 28.94
C ALA A 412 -20.29 7.98 29.83
N ALA A 413 -20.41 7.41 31.06
CA ALA A 413 -21.46 7.75 32.02
C ALA A 413 -21.28 9.17 32.56
N ILE A 414 -20.05 9.59 32.88
CA ILE A 414 -19.73 10.93 33.39
C ILE A 414 -20.05 11.99 32.31
N LEU A 415 -19.65 11.78 31.09
CA LEU A 415 -19.90 12.70 29.98
C LEU A 415 -21.39 12.75 29.62
N ALA A 416 -22.10 11.62 29.66
CA ALA A 416 -23.54 11.57 29.44
C ALA A 416 -24.33 12.34 30.52
N ALA A 417 -23.90 12.27 31.78
CA ALA A 417 -24.50 13.05 32.88
C ALA A 417 -24.31 14.58 32.65
N SER A 418 -23.28 14.97 31.89
CA SER A 418 -23.02 16.38 31.50
C SER A 418 -23.65 16.75 30.16
N GLY A 419 -24.41 15.85 29.51
CA GLY A 419 -25.12 16.11 28.26
C GLY A 419 -24.31 15.83 27.00
N TYR A 420 -23.14 15.14 27.06
CA TYR A 420 -22.26 14.84 25.95
C TYR A 420 -22.23 13.35 25.63
N ALA A 421 -22.22 13.00 24.35
CA ALA A 421 -22.07 11.63 23.88
C ALA A 421 -20.60 11.29 23.62
N LEU A 422 -20.10 10.20 24.20
CA LEU A 422 -18.77 9.67 23.94
C LEU A 422 -18.83 8.59 22.89
N HIS A 423 -18.01 8.74 21.86
CA HIS A 423 -17.75 7.74 20.83
C HIS A 423 -16.27 7.36 20.87
N SER A 424 -15.97 6.09 20.75
CA SER A 424 -14.58 5.62 20.66
C SER A 424 -14.37 4.80 19.39
N VAL A 425 -13.21 4.94 18.77
CA VAL A 425 -12.80 4.04 17.68
C VAL A 425 -12.66 2.62 18.23
N VAL A 426 -12.08 2.50 19.44
CA VAL A 426 -11.88 1.22 20.12
C VAL A 426 -11.86 1.40 21.63
N THR A 427 -12.23 0.35 22.37
CA THR A 427 -12.03 0.30 23.82
C THR A 427 -10.73 -0.41 24.17
N LEU A 428 -10.08 -0.05 25.26
CA LEU A 428 -8.86 -0.72 25.71
C LEU A 428 -9.09 -2.22 26.00
N PRO A 429 -10.21 -2.65 26.62
CA PRO A 429 -10.51 -4.08 26.74
C PRO A 429 -10.56 -4.82 25.40
N ALA A 430 -11.16 -4.24 24.36
CA ALA A 430 -11.19 -4.85 23.03
C ALA A 430 -9.79 -4.97 22.39
N LEU A 431 -8.92 -3.97 22.60
CA LEU A 431 -7.52 -4.05 22.19
C LEU A 431 -6.76 -5.15 22.95
N LEU A 432 -6.97 -5.29 24.26
CA LEU A 432 -6.35 -6.33 25.07
C LEU A 432 -6.76 -7.73 24.60
N ASP A 433 -8.04 -7.93 24.26
CA ASP A 433 -8.54 -9.19 23.70
C ASP A 433 -7.88 -9.50 22.35
N GLU A 434 -7.73 -8.49 21.50
CA GLU A 434 -7.11 -8.64 20.20
C GLU A 434 -5.59 -8.92 20.30
N TRP A 435 -4.87 -8.25 21.20
CA TRP A 435 -3.45 -8.52 21.45
C TRP A 435 -3.23 -9.91 22.04
N LEU A 436 -4.12 -10.39 22.93
CA LEU A 436 -4.07 -11.77 23.42
C LEU A 436 -4.31 -12.77 22.28
N ARG A 437 -5.33 -12.54 21.45
CA ARG A 437 -5.68 -13.38 20.30
C ARG A 437 -4.54 -13.50 19.30
N THR A 438 -3.81 -12.41 19.07
CA THR A 438 -2.66 -12.35 18.14
C THR A 438 -1.34 -12.81 18.77
N GLY A 439 -1.32 -13.12 20.06
CA GLY A 439 -0.11 -13.51 20.80
C GLY A 439 0.85 -12.35 21.10
N ALA A 440 0.41 -11.11 20.93
CA ALA A 440 1.20 -9.92 21.21
C ALA A 440 1.39 -9.69 22.71
N ILE A 441 0.47 -10.20 23.54
CA ILE A 441 0.56 -10.21 25.01
C ILE A 441 0.16 -11.58 25.57
N SER A 442 0.61 -11.86 26.81
CA SER A 442 0.19 -13.04 27.57
C SER A 442 -1.15 -12.85 28.27
N ALA A 443 -1.78 -13.95 28.69
CA ALA A 443 -3.00 -13.91 29.51
C ALA A 443 -2.77 -13.21 30.85
N ALA A 444 -1.58 -13.35 31.45
CA ALA A 444 -1.20 -12.65 32.67
C ALA A 444 -1.15 -11.14 32.47
N GLN A 445 -0.48 -10.65 31.44
CA GLN A 445 -0.42 -9.22 31.12
C GLN A 445 -1.81 -8.62 30.88
N ARG A 446 -2.70 -9.35 30.17
CA ARG A 446 -4.10 -8.92 30.01
C ARG A 446 -4.82 -8.80 31.34
N ALA A 447 -4.69 -9.82 32.23
CA ALA A 447 -5.34 -9.82 33.53
C ALA A 447 -4.84 -8.67 34.42
N ASP A 448 -3.54 -8.41 34.44
CA ASP A 448 -2.94 -7.32 35.21
C ASP A 448 -3.48 -5.95 34.78
N VAL A 449 -3.61 -5.72 33.46
CA VAL A 449 -4.16 -4.45 32.94
C VAL A 449 -5.63 -4.33 33.30
N LEU A 450 -6.45 -5.37 33.13
CA LEU A 450 -7.87 -5.32 33.47
C LEU A 450 -8.09 -5.07 34.97
N ALA A 451 -7.30 -5.73 35.84
CA ALA A 451 -7.34 -5.50 37.28
C ALA A 451 -6.99 -4.04 37.67
N PHE A 452 -6.02 -3.45 36.94
CA PHE A 452 -5.64 -2.06 37.14
C PHE A 452 -6.74 -1.06 36.71
N LEU A 453 -7.49 -1.37 35.65
CA LEU A 453 -8.56 -0.50 35.13
C LEU A 453 -9.81 -0.45 36.07
N THR A 454 -9.95 -1.44 36.94
CA THR A 454 -11.07 -1.54 37.90
C THR A 454 -10.78 -0.92 39.28
N GLN A 455 -9.54 -0.46 39.50
CA GLN A 455 -9.13 0.27 40.70
C GLN A 455 -9.43 1.77 40.59
#